data_b4f4b15ef20ad5c39e8c7a5332bce7bf
#
_entry.id   b4f4b15ef20ad5c39e8c7a5332bce7bf
#
_cell.length_a   1.000
_cell.length_b   1.000
_cell.length_c   1.000
_cell.angle_alpha   90.00
_cell.angle_beta   90.00
_cell.angle_gamma   90.00
#
_symmetry.space_group_name_H-M   'P 1'
#
loop_
_entity.id
_entity.type
_entity.pdbx_description
1 polymer ?
#
loop_
_entity_poly.entity_id
_entity_poly.type
_entity_poly.pdbx_seq_one_letter_code
_entity_poly.pdbx_strand_id
1 'polypeptide(L)'
;MKAIIVEDEFLAQEELSYLIKKHSNIDIVASFEDGLDVLKYLQTHQVDAIFLDINIPSLDGVLLAQNISKFAHRPSIVFITAYKEHAVE
;
A
#
# COMPACT_ATOMS: atom_id res chain seq x y z
N MET A 1 1.22 -1.46 15.30
CA MET A 1 0.57 -1.89 14.08
C MET A 1 1.53 -1.71 12.91
N LYS A 2 1.74 -2.77 12.15
CA LYS A 2 2.67 -2.74 11.03
C LYS A 2 1.92 -2.63 9.72
N ALA A 3 2.43 -1.82 8.79
CA ALA A 3 1.80 -1.64 7.50
C ALA A 3 2.83 -1.49 6.40
N ILE A 4 2.39 -1.71 5.17
CA ILE A 4 3.22 -1.47 4.00
C ILE A 4 2.48 -0.51 3.08
N ILE A 5 3.24 0.12 2.19
CA ILE A 5 2.72 1.06 1.21
C ILE A 5 2.98 0.51 -0.18
N VAL A 6 1.98 0.59 -1.05
CA VAL A 6 2.14 0.20 -2.46
C VAL A 6 1.83 1.43 -3.30
N GLU A 7 2.85 2.00 -3.90
CA GLU A 7 2.78 3.26 -4.63
C GLU A 7 3.96 3.31 -5.61
N ASP A 8 3.71 3.64 -6.86
CA ASP A 8 4.76 3.58 -7.87
C ASP A 8 5.63 4.84 -7.96
N GLU A 9 5.22 5.94 -7.33
CA GLU A 9 6.01 7.16 -7.31
C GLU A 9 6.76 7.31 -6.00
N PHE A 10 8.07 7.48 -6.09
CA PHE A 10 8.90 7.57 -4.90
C PHE A 10 8.51 8.73 -3.98
N LEU A 11 8.27 9.90 -4.55
CA LEU A 11 7.92 11.06 -3.73
C LEU A 11 6.57 10.88 -3.05
N ALA A 12 5.64 10.22 -3.72
CA ALA A 12 4.34 9.92 -3.12
C ALA A 12 4.48 8.91 -1.98
N GLN A 13 5.36 7.93 -2.13
CA GLN A 13 5.66 7.00 -1.03
C GLN A 13 6.18 7.74 0.19
N GLU A 14 7.12 8.66 -0.04
CA GLU A 14 7.73 9.42 1.04
C GLU A 14 6.71 10.29 1.74
N GLU A 15 5.88 10.97 0.99
CA GLU A 15 4.87 11.85 1.56
C GLU A 15 3.84 11.06 2.37
N LEU A 16 3.37 9.95 1.83
CA LEU A 16 2.39 9.13 2.51
C LEU A 16 2.97 8.53 3.80
N SER A 17 4.20 8.05 3.72
CA SER A 17 4.88 7.50 4.89
C SER A 17 5.02 8.57 5.98
N TYR A 18 5.39 9.77 5.59
CA TYR A 18 5.53 10.88 6.52
C TYR A 18 4.21 11.20 7.20
N LEU A 19 3.13 11.28 6.43
CA LEU A 19 1.82 11.63 6.99
C LEU A 19 1.31 10.55 7.93
N ILE A 20 1.47 9.30 7.56
CA ILE A 20 1.04 8.20 8.42
C ILE A 20 1.82 8.21 9.73
N LYS A 21 3.11 8.40 9.64
CA LYS A 21 3.95 8.42 10.83
C LYS A 21 3.62 9.61 11.74
N LYS A 22 3.32 10.75 11.14
CA LYS A 22 3.03 11.97 11.89
C LYS A 22 1.68 11.89 12.62
N HIS A 23 0.69 11.26 11.98
CA HIS A 23 -0.69 11.30 12.48
C HIS A 23 -1.16 9.98 13.10
N SER A 24 -0.29 9.00 13.22
CA SER A 24 -0.68 7.71 13.77
C SER A 24 0.50 7.00 14.40
N ASN A 25 0.21 5.86 15.04
CA ASN A 25 1.25 5.00 15.60
C ASN A 25 1.53 3.83 14.67
N ILE A 26 1.12 3.92 13.42
CA ILE A 26 1.35 2.87 12.44
C ILE A 26 2.81 2.88 12.01
N ASP A 27 3.41 1.71 12.00
CA ASP A 27 4.80 1.52 11.64
C ASP A 27 4.89 1.04 10.20
N ILE A 28 5.40 1.87 9.31
CA ILE A 28 5.57 1.50 7.90
C ILE A 28 6.86 0.72 7.77
N VAL A 29 6.74 -0.57 7.50
CA VAL A 29 7.88 -1.47 7.50
C VAL A 29 8.47 -1.70 6.11
N ALA A 30 7.73 -1.39 5.06
CA ALA A 30 8.24 -1.55 3.69
C ALA A 30 7.36 -0.76 2.72
N SER A 31 7.91 -0.47 1.55
CA SER A 31 7.20 0.20 0.46
C SER A 31 7.49 -0.55 -0.84
N PHE A 32 6.50 -0.65 -1.70
CA PHE A 32 6.61 -1.41 -2.94
C PHE A 32 6.04 -0.60 -4.10
N GLU A 33 6.56 -0.88 -5.30
CA GLU A 33 6.08 -0.22 -6.51
C GLU A 33 5.10 -1.07 -7.29
N ASP A 34 5.07 -2.37 -7.05
CA ASP A 34 4.17 -3.25 -7.79
C ASP A 34 3.58 -4.35 -6.90
N GLY A 35 2.54 -4.98 -7.42
CA GLY A 35 1.79 -5.96 -6.65
C GLY A 35 2.48 -7.30 -6.49
N LEU A 36 3.32 -7.68 -7.46
CA LEU A 36 4.00 -8.96 -7.37
C LEU A 36 4.95 -9.01 -6.19
N ASP A 37 5.70 -7.92 -5.98
CA ASP A 37 6.60 -7.85 -4.84
C ASP A 37 5.84 -7.87 -3.52
N VAL A 38 4.66 -7.26 -3.49
CA VAL A 38 3.81 -7.32 -2.30
C VAL A 38 3.43 -8.77 -1.99
N LEU A 39 3.00 -9.51 -2.99
CA LEU A 39 2.60 -10.91 -2.78
C LEU A 39 3.75 -11.76 -2.30
N LYS A 40 4.94 -11.54 -2.85
CA LYS A 40 6.14 -12.24 -2.39
C LYS A 40 6.46 -11.93 -0.94
N TYR A 41 6.38 -10.66 -0.60
CA TYR A 41 6.68 -10.20 0.77
C TYR A 41 5.71 -10.83 1.77
N LEU A 42 4.44 -10.89 1.42
CA LEU A 42 3.42 -11.40 2.34
C LEU A 42 3.49 -12.90 2.56
N GLN A 43 4.26 -13.62 1.74
CA GLN A 43 4.45 -15.05 1.95
C GLN A 43 5.33 -15.33 3.17
N THR A 44 6.17 -14.38 3.54
CA THR A 44 7.13 -14.57 4.64
C THR A 44 6.99 -13.53 5.75
N HIS A 45 6.16 -12.51 5.56
CA HIS A 45 5.99 -11.43 6.53
C HIS A 45 4.51 -11.16 6.75
N GLN A 46 4.18 -10.79 7.96
CA GLN A 46 2.81 -10.44 8.32
C GLN A 46 2.74 -8.95 8.59
N VAL A 47 1.71 -8.31 8.02
CA VAL A 47 1.43 -6.91 8.30
C VAL A 47 -0.05 -6.79 8.65
N ASP A 48 -0.40 -5.70 9.31
CA ASP A 48 -1.76 -5.45 9.72
C ASP A 48 -2.56 -4.69 8.67
N ALA A 49 -1.88 -3.90 7.86
CA ALA A 49 -2.56 -3.07 6.86
C ALA A 49 -1.69 -2.85 5.64
N ILE A 50 -2.35 -2.60 4.52
CA ILE A 50 -1.70 -2.25 3.25
C ILE A 50 -2.35 -0.96 2.76
N PHE A 51 -1.54 0.08 2.56
CA PHE A 51 -2.00 1.32 1.93
C PHE A 51 -1.70 1.21 0.44
N LEU A 52 -2.74 1.07 -0.35
CA LEU A 52 -2.63 0.74 -1.76
C LEU A 52 -3.16 1.89 -2.61
N ASP A 53 -2.30 2.43 -3.46
CA ASP A 53 -2.71 3.45 -4.43
C ASP A 53 -3.44 2.77 -5.59
N ILE A 54 -4.67 3.17 -5.82
CA ILE A 54 -5.49 2.58 -6.89
C ILE A 54 -5.12 3.11 -8.26
N ASN A 55 -4.28 4.14 -8.32
CA ASN A 55 -3.92 4.78 -9.58
C ASN A 55 -2.60 4.29 -10.16
N ILE A 56 -2.12 3.15 -9.73
CA ILE A 56 -0.90 2.56 -10.29
C ILE A 56 -1.26 1.88 -11.61
N PRO A 57 -0.74 2.37 -12.75
CA PRO A 57 -1.18 1.85 -14.05
C PRO A 57 -0.88 0.37 -14.28
N SER A 58 0.20 -0.14 -13.70
CA SER A 58 0.61 -1.52 -13.91
C SER A 58 0.00 -2.47 -12.89
N LEU A 59 -0.89 -1.98 -12.04
CA LEU A 59 -1.42 -2.76 -10.93
C LEU A 59 -2.94 -2.79 -10.99
N ASP A 60 -3.50 -4.00 -10.95
CA ASP A 60 -4.93 -4.17 -10.75
C ASP A 60 -5.14 -4.34 -9.25
N GLY A 61 -5.60 -3.28 -8.59
CA GLY A 61 -5.80 -3.29 -7.14
C GLY A 61 -6.85 -4.29 -6.69
N VAL A 62 -7.89 -4.49 -7.50
CA VAL A 62 -8.93 -5.46 -7.17
C VAL A 62 -8.37 -6.88 -7.20
N LEU A 63 -7.59 -7.19 -8.25
CA LEU A 63 -6.99 -8.50 -8.37
C LEU A 63 -5.99 -8.75 -7.23
N LEU A 64 -5.20 -7.74 -6.90
CA LEU A 64 -4.27 -7.85 -5.78
C LEU A 64 -5.02 -8.13 -4.48
N ALA A 65 -6.11 -7.40 -4.23
CA ALA A 65 -6.90 -7.60 -3.03
C ALA A 65 -7.48 -9.02 -2.97
N GLN A 66 -7.93 -9.54 -4.12
CA GLN A 66 -8.46 -10.90 -4.17
C GLN A 66 -7.39 -11.93 -3.84
N ASN A 67 -6.17 -11.72 -4.32
CA ASN A 67 -5.07 -12.62 -4.00
C ASN A 67 -4.68 -12.55 -2.52
N ILE A 68 -4.65 -11.35 -1.98
CA ILE A 68 -4.34 -11.15 -0.56
C ILE A 68 -5.37 -11.83 0.32
N SER A 69 -6.64 -11.83 -0.09
CA SER A 69 -7.71 -12.42 0.71
C SER A 69 -7.55 -13.92 0.91
N LYS A 70 -6.66 -14.56 0.15
CA LYS A 70 -6.41 -15.99 0.28
C LYS A 70 -5.36 -16.33 1.33
N PHE A 71 -4.67 -15.33 1.88
CA PHE A 71 -3.69 -15.60 2.92
C PHE A 71 -4.39 -15.88 4.25
N ALA A 72 -3.74 -16.71 5.07
CA ALA A 72 -4.29 -17.06 6.39
C ALA A 72 -4.41 -15.82 7.29
N HIS A 73 -3.42 -14.94 7.21
CA HIS A 73 -3.44 -13.68 7.95
C HIS A 73 -3.63 -12.55 6.95
N ARG A 74 -4.86 -12.10 6.83
CA ARG A 74 -5.22 -11.11 5.83
C ARG A 74 -5.10 -9.72 6.41
N PRO A 75 -4.22 -8.89 5.85
CA PRO A 75 -4.17 -7.50 6.29
C PRO A 75 -5.38 -6.72 5.81
N SER A 76 -5.69 -5.65 6.48
CA SER A 76 -6.70 -4.70 6.01
C SER A 76 -6.12 -3.93 4.84
N ILE A 77 -6.93 -3.71 3.81
CA ILE A 77 -6.48 -2.97 2.64
C ILE A 77 -7.15 -1.60 2.67
N VAL A 78 -6.33 -0.57 2.68
CA VAL A 78 -6.79 0.81 2.65
C VAL A 78 -6.45 1.37 1.28
N PHE A 79 -7.48 1.59 0.46
CA PHE A 79 -7.27 2.16 -0.87
C PHE A 79 -7.06 3.65 -0.76
N ILE A 80 -6.07 4.14 -1.48
CA ILE A 80 -5.74 5.54 -1.48
C ILE A 80 -5.86 6.06 -2.89
N THR A 81 -6.50 7.21 -3.04
CA THR A 81 -6.57 7.88 -4.33
C THR A 81 -5.63 9.06 -4.28
N ALA A 82 -4.63 9.04 -5.12
CA ALA A 82 -3.67 10.14 -5.18
C ALA A 82 -4.18 11.16 -6.19
N TYR A 83 -4.48 12.33 -5.71
CA TYR A 83 -5.05 13.38 -6.55
C TYR A 83 -4.10 14.51 -6.79
N LYS A 84 -2.85 14.20 -6.86
CA LYS A 84 -1.84 15.24 -6.96
C LYS A 84 -2.13 16.23 -8.07
N GLU A 85 -2.41 15.70 -9.24
CA GLU A 85 -2.70 16.55 -10.38
C GLU A 85 -4.18 16.92 -10.46
N HIS A 86 -5.03 16.14 -9.85
CA HIS A 86 -6.47 16.40 -9.93
C HIS A 86 -6.92 17.44 -8.94
N ALA A 87 -6.14 17.65 -7.92
CA ALA A 87 -6.50 18.62 -6.90
C ALA A 87 -6.62 20.03 -7.44
N VAL A 88 -6.03 20.28 -8.58
CA VAL A 88 -6.06 21.62 -9.15
C VAL A 88 -7.28 21.85 -10.02
N GLU A 89 -8.05 20.83 -10.25
CA GLU A 89 -9.24 20.97 -11.05
C GLU A 89 -10.37 21.56 -10.23
#